data_168fbc25286b674e0b1f0823917fe4ef
#
_entry.id   168fbc25286b674e0b1f0823917fe4ef
#
_cell.length_a   1.000
_cell.length_b   1.000
_cell.length_c   1.000
_cell.angle_alpha   90.00
_cell.angle_beta   90.00
_cell.angle_gamma   90.00
#
_symmetry.space_group_name_H-M   'P 1'
#
loop_
_entity.id
_entity.type
_entity.pdbx_description
1 polymer ?
#
loop_
_entity_poly.entity_id
_entity_poly.type
_entity_poly.pdbx_seq_one_letter_code
_entity_poly.pdbx_strand_id
1 'polypeptide(L)'
;MGYTDLQLSPNRYRVTFSGSYGSTRDDVEMYLLRRAAEVTLQNGYTHFVVQRRETQRMTDYFGSYPYGPFYYPYYGDTWASSSYSSYAEILLLKNDDVANASEAVDAHSVLSSLAFQETGGVRTAAAPN
;
A
#
# COMPACT_ATOMS: atom_id res chain seq x y z
N MET A 1 -10.65 -4.56 -0.11
CA MET A 1 -9.58 -3.57 -0.09
C MET A 1 -9.60 -2.85 1.23
N GLY A 2 -8.50 -2.77 1.86
CA GLY A 2 -8.46 -2.11 3.14
C GLY A 2 -7.10 -2.25 3.81
N TYR A 3 -7.00 -1.68 4.99
CA TYR A 3 -5.74 -1.68 5.70
C TYR A 3 -5.94 -2.07 7.15
N THR A 4 -4.86 -2.53 7.76
CA THR A 4 -4.82 -2.82 9.18
C THR A 4 -3.52 -2.30 9.73
N ASP A 5 -3.55 -1.88 10.99
CA ASP A 5 -2.38 -1.40 11.69
C ASP A 5 -2.14 -2.26 12.91
N LEU A 6 -0.91 -2.58 13.18
CA LEU A 6 -0.55 -3.32 14.37
C LEU A 6 0.58 -2.59 15.07
N GLN A 7 0.34 -2.17 16.30
CA GLN A 7 1.38 -1.51 17.07
C GLN A 7 2.36 -2.54 17.60
N LEU A 8 3.62 -2.36 17.28
CA LEU A 8 4.68 -3.27 17.70
C LEU A 8 5.39 -2.78 18.95
N SER A 9 5.48 -1.47 19.10
CA SER A 9 6.06 -0.82 20.27
C SER A 9 5.50 0.60 20.28
N PRO A 10 5.81 1.41 21.27
CA PRO A 10 5.20 2.75 21.33
C PRO A 10 5.36 3.58 20.06
N ASN A 11 6.46 3.44 19.36
CA ASN A 11 6.67 4.19 18.13
C ASN A 11 6.97 3.31 16.92
N ARG A 12 6.55 2.05 16.95
CA ARG A 12 6.71 1.16 15.80
C ARG A 12 5.40 0.51 15.47
N TYR A 13 5.09 0.49 14.20
CA TYR A 13 3.84 -0.09 13.71
C TYR A 13 4.10 -0.95 12.49
N ARG A 14 3.28 -1.96 12.32
CA ARG A 14 3.19 -2.66 11.05
C ARG A 14 1.90 -2.22 10.41
N VAL A 15 1.99 -1.67 9.23
CA VAL A 15 0.84 -1.23 8.46
C VAL A 15 0.70 -2.18 7.28
N THR A 16 -0.50 -2.69 7.06
CA THR A 16 -0.76 -3.61 5.96
C THR A 16 -1.89 -3.04 5.11
N PHE A 17 -1.74 -3.13 3.81
CA PHE A 17 -2.80 -2.77 2.89
C PHE A 17 -3.03 -3.89 1.91
N SER A 18 -4.28 -4.28 1.75
CA SER A 18 -4.67 -5.32 0.80
C SER A 18 -5.52 -4.71 -0.27
N GLY A 19 -5.11 -4.86 -1.50
CA GLY A 19 -5.85 -4.33 -2.63
C GLY A 19 -6.96 -5.28 -3.07
N SER A 20 -7.80 -4.79 -3.94
CA SER A 20 -8.82 -5.61 -4.55
C SER A 20 -8.31 -6.12 -5.89
N TYR A 21 -9.07 -7.00 -6.51
CA TYR A 21 -8.72 -7.49 -7.84
C TYR A 21 -8.69 -6.30 -8.79
N GLY A 22 -7.69 -6.28 -9.61
CA GLY A 22 -7.53 -5.19 -10.55
C GLY A 22 -6.67 -4.04 -10.05
N SER A 23 -6.38 -4.01 -8.76
CA SER A 23 -5.45 -3.02 -8.25
C SER A 23 -4.04 -3.43 -8.66
N THR A 24 -3.23 -2.46 -9.05
CA THR A 24 -1.86 -2.77 -9.43
C THR A 24 -0.99 -2.80 -8.18
N ARG A 25 0.21 -3.35 -8.35
CA ARG A 25 1.19 -3.33 -7.27
C ARG A 25 1.48 -1.88 -6.84
N ASP A 26 1.62 -0.98 -7.80
CA ASP A 26 1.92 0.41 -7.50
C ASP A 26 0.80 1.06 -6.70
N ASP A 27 -0.45 0.76 -7.05
CA ASP A 27 -1.59 1.28 -6.31
C ASP A 27 -1.55 0.84 -4.86
N VAL A 28 -1.29 -0.44 -4.64
CA VAL A 28 -1.27 -0.99 -3.29
C VAL A 28 -0.14 -0.37 -2.48
N GLU A 29 1.02 -0.22 -3.11
CA GLU A 29 2.17 0.35 -2.40
C GLU A 29 1.96 1.83 -2.11
N MET A 30 1.26 2.53 -2.98
CA MET A 30 0.92 3.93 -2.75
C MET A 30 -0.03 4.07 -1.57
N TYR A 31 -1.05 3.23 -1.51
CA TYR A 31 -2.00 3.27 -0.40
C TYR A 31 -1.34 2.87 0.92
N LEU A 32 -0.40 1.94 0.85
CA LEU A 32 0.35 1.56 2.04
C LEU A 32 1.17 2.75 2.57
N LEU A 33 1.84 3.46 1.69
CA LEU A 33 2.63 4.62 2.05
C LEU A 33 1.75 5.72 2.65
N ARG A 34 0.60 5.91 2.04
CA ARG A 34 -0.37 6.87 2.55
C ARG A 34 -0.80 6.50 3.96
N ARG A 35 -1.10 5.21 4.19
CA ARG A 35 -1.51 4.79 5.51
C ARG A 35 -0.39 4.96 6.53
N ALA A 36 0.85 4.69 6.13
CA ALA A 36 1.99 4.90 7.01
C ALA A 36 2.08 6.35 7.45
N ALA A 37 1.87 7.28 6.53
CA ALA A 37 1.90 8.70 6.85
C ALA A 37 0.75 9.07 7.78
N GLU A 38 -0.43 8.52 7.53
CA GLU A 38 -1.59 8.78 8.39
C GLU A 38 -1.35 8.29 9.82
N VAL A 39 -0.83 7.08 9.96
CA VAL A 39 -0.53 6.52 11.27
C VAL A 39 0.50 7.38 12.00
N THR A 40 1.49 7.86 11.28
CA THR A 40 2.52 8.73 11.84
C THR A 40 1.89 9.96 12.45
N LEU A 41 1.07 10.66 11.70
CA LEU A 41 0.46 11.89 12.15
C LEU A 41 -0.58 11.67 13.24
N GLN A 42 -1.34 10.59 13.13
CA GLN A 42 -2.35 10.27 14.13
C GLN A 42 -1.76 9.99 15.49
N ASN A 43 -0.51 9.57 15.53
CA ASN A 43 0.16 9.27 16.78
C ASN A 43 1.07 10.40 17.25
N GLY A 44 0.96 11.57 16.64
CA GLY A 44 1.68 12.74 17.10
C GLY A 44 3.12 12.84 16.64
N TYR A 45 3.48 12.05 15.65
CA TYR A 45 4.83 12.06 15.09
C TYR A 45 4.79 12.80 13.75
N THR A 46 5.94 13.12 13.22
CA THR A 46 6.03 13.90 11.98
C THR A 46 6.66 13.12 10.83
N HIS A 47 7.49 12.15 11.17
CA HIS A 47 8.25 11.39 10.17
C HIS A 47 8.20 9.91 10.47
N PHE A 48 8.48 9.09 9.48
CA PHE A 48 8.60 7.66 9.70
C PHE A 48 9.75 7.10 8.86
N VAL A 49 10.31 6.01 9.32
CA VAL A 49 11.33 5.27 8.59
C VAL A 49 10.74 3.91 8.28
N VAL A 50 10.84 3.49 7.03
CA VAL A 50 10.40 2.15 6.64
C VAL A 50 11.55 1.20 6.94
N GLN A 51 11.36 0.39 7.96
CA GLN A 51 12.39 -0.56 8.40
C GLN A 51 12.30 -1.88 7.65
N ARG A 52 11.10 -2.22 7.20
CA ARG A 52 10.88 -3.45 6.46
C ARG A 52 9.64 -3.27 5.60
N ARG A 53 9.69 -3.76 4.38
CA ARG A 53 8.54 -3.69 3.47
C ARG A 53 8.51 -4.92 2.60
N GLU A 54 7.30 -5.43 2.38
CA GLU A 54 7.13 -6.59 1.55
C GLU A 54 5.79 -6.51 0.84
N THR A 55 5.79 -6.87 -0.42
CA THR A 55 4.56 -6.91 -1.22
C THR A 55 4.39 -8.31 -1.77
N GLN A 56 3.18 -8.84 -1.63
CA GLN A 56 2.89 -10.18 -2.04
C GLN A 56 1.79 -10.15 -3.07
N ARG A 57 1.97 -10.95 -4.11
CA ARG A 57 0.94 -11.11 -5.12
C ARG A 57 0.11 -12.33 -4.77
N MET A 58 -1.20 -12.17 -4.81
CA MET A 58 -2.12 -13.26 -4.57
C MET A 58 -2.91 -13.47 -5.83
N THR A 59 -3.02 -14.73 -6.24
CA THR A 59 -3.69 -15.06 -7.48
C THR A 59 -4.80 -16.07 -7.21
N ASP A 60 -5.97 -15.76 -7.69
CA ASP A 60 -7.09 -16.68 -7.62
C ASP A 60 -7.50 -17.05 -9.02
N TYR A 61 -7.94 -18.28 -9.19
CA TYR A 61 -8.38 -18.79 -10.48
C TYR A 61 -9.88 -18.97 -10.44
N PHE A 62 -10.52 -18.48 -11.48
CA PHE A 62 -11.96 -18.58 -11.59
C PHE A 62 -12.35 -19.35 -12.84
N GLY A 63 -13.55 -19.81 -12.86
CA GLY A 63 -14.12 -20.42 -14.03
C GLY A 63 -14.09 -21.91 -14.02
N SER A 64 -12.96 -22.48 -13.82
CA SER A 64 -12.91 -23.91 -13.75
C SER A 64 -12.38 -24.35 -12.45
N TYR A 65 -12.79 -25.50 -12.09
CA TYR A 65 -12.35 -26.04 -10.88
C TYR A 65 -11.69 -27.30 -11.16
N PRO A 66 -10.72 -27.61 -10.38
CA PRO A 66 -10.03 -28.86 -10.54
C PRO A 66 -10.90 -29.98 -10.05
N TYR A 67 -12.14 -29.97 -10.43
CA TYR A 67 -12.95 -30.99 -10.01
C TYR A 67 -12.89 -32.00 -11.01
N GLY A 68 -11.90 -32.71 -10.95
CA GLY A 68 -11.79 -33.92 -11.65
C GLY A 68 -12.38 -33.92 -13.01
N PRO A 69 -13.32 -34.76 -13.16
CA PRO A 69 -13.79 -35.06 -14.51
C PRO A 69 -14.40 -33.87 -15.24
N PHE A 70 -14.73 -32.86 -14.52
CA PHE A 70 -15.39 -31.79 -15.20
C PHE A 70 -14.47 -30.66 -15.53
N TYR A 71 -13.24 -30.82 -15.23
CA TYR A 71 -12.30 -29.80 -15.55
C TYR A 71 -11.86 -30.00 -16.96
N TYR A 72 -11.95 -28.98 -17.75
CA TYR A 72 -11.55 -29.06 -19.12
C TYR A 72 -10.50 -28.01 -19.35
N PRO A 73 -9.36 -28.45 -19.72
CA PRO A 73 -8.24 -27.50 -19.86
C PRO A 73 -8.44 -26.50 -20.97
N TYR A 74 -9.32 -26.81 -21.92
CA TYR A 74 -9.45 -25.93 -23.01
C TYR A 74 -10.23 -24.71 -22.60
N TYR A 75 -10.62 -24.66 -21.46
CA TYR A 75 -11.39 -23.69 -21.04
C TYR A 75 -10.70 -22.52 -20.97
N GLY A 76 -10.58 -21.97 -21.98
CA GLY A 76 -10.13 -20.67 -22.08
C GLY A 76 -10.83 -19.71 -21.16
N ASP A 77 -11.93 -20.12 -20.70
CA ASP A 77 -12.62 -19.28 -19.79
C ASP A 77 -12.14 -19.43 -18.35
N THR A 78 -11.17 -20.25 -18.11
CA THR A 78 -10.52 -20.23 -16.82
C THR A 78 -9.55 -19.07 -16.84
N TRP A 79 -9.71 -18.16 -15.93
CA TRP A 79 -8.81 -17.02 -15.88
C TRP A 79 -8.33 -16.80 -14.48
N ALA A 80 -7.21 -16.10 -14.37
CA ALA A 80 -6.61 -15.77 -13.10
C ALA A 80 -6.85 -14.31 -12.81
N SER A 81 -7.19 -14.01 -11.58
CA SER A 81 -7.30 -12.65 -11.13
C SER A 81 -6.29 -12.46 -10.02
N SER A 82 -5.56 -11.36 -10.07
CA SER A 82 -4.50 -11.10 -9.13
C SER A 82 -4.83 -9.93 -8.25
N SER A 83 -4.39 -10.00 -7.01
CA SER A 83 -4.44 -8.89 -6.13
C SER A 83 -3.10 -8.81 -5.40
N TYR A 84 -2.85 -7.71 -4.72
CA TYR A 84 -1.61 -7.52 -4.02
C TYR A 84 -1.88 -7.14 -2.58
N SER A 85 -1.02 -7.60 -1.70
CA SER A 85 -1.05 -7.21 -0.30
C SER A 85 0.35 -6.76 0.05
N SER A 86 0.47 -5.67 0.74
CA SER A 86 1.77 -5.12 1.10
C SER A 86 1.76 -4.70 2.54
N TYR A 87 2.89 -4.87 3.21
CA TYR A 87 3.02 -4.36 4.55
C TYR A 87 4.34 -3.62 4.70
N ALA A 88 4.37 -2.74 5.69
CA ALA A 88 5.59 -2.05 6.06
C ALA A 88 5.66 -1.98 7.57
N GLU A 89 6.85 -2.18 8.10
CA GLU A 89 7.10 -1.91 9.51
C GLU A 89 7.79 -0.58 9.56
N ILE A 90 7.21 0.34 10.29
CA ILE A 90 7.67 1.72 10.32
C ILE A 90 8.03 2.13 11.74
N LEU A 91 9.05 2.97 11.81
CA LEU A 91 9.47 3.59 13.06
C LEU A 91 9.05 5.06 12.97
N LEU A 92 8.29 5.51 13.96
CA LEU A 92 7.79 6.87 13.97
C LEU A 92 8.77 7.78 14.69
N LEU A 93 8.99 8.97 14.12
CA LEU A 93 9.95 9.91 14.62
C LEU A 93 9.33 11.30 14.75
N LYS A 94 9.80 12.06 15.73
CA LYS A 94 9.46 13.47 15.85
C LYS A 94 10.55 14.31 15.21
N ASN A 95 10.27 15.58 14.98
CA ASN A 95 11.22 16.46 14.34
C ASN A 95 12.61 16.40 14.93
N ASP A 96 12.68 16.30 16.25
CA ASP A 96 13.97 16.33 16.92
C ASP A 96 14.83 15.11 16.61
N ASP A 97 14.19 14.03 16.18
CA ASP A 97 14.89 12.78 15.95
C ASP A 97 15.31 12.58 14.50
N VAL A 98 14.83 13.46 13.63
CA VAL A 98 15.02 13.27 12.19
C VAL A 98 16.48 13.45 11.77
N ALA A 99 17.21 14.29 12.48
CA ALA A 99 18.59 14.57 12.15
C ALA A 99 19.45 13.31 12.14
N ASN A 100 19.02 12.29 12.87
CA ASN A 100 19.79 11.07 13.00
C ASN A 100 19.25 9.94 12.12
N ALA A 101 18.33 10.25 11.24
CA ALA A 101 17.69 9.24 10.40
C ALA A 101 17.59 9.73 8.97
N SER A 102 18.58 9.38 8.17
CA SER A 102 18.66 9.86 6.79
C SER A 102 17.53 9.34 5.93
N GLU A 103 16.90 8.24 6.33
CA GLU A 103 15.81 7.66 5.53
C GLU A 103 14.46 8.11 6.03
N ALA A 104 14.40 9.08 6.92
CA ALA A 104 13.12 9.53 7.46
C ALA A 104 12.30 10.22 6.38
N VAL A 105 11.03 9.86 6.34
CA VAL A 105 10.09 10.38 5.35
C VAL A 105 9.11 11.31 6.07
N ASP A 106 8.91 12.50 5.52
CA ASP A 106 8.00 13.47 6.09
C ASP A 106 6.57 13.06 5.78
N ALA A 107 5.79 12.79 6.81
CA ALA A 107 4.42 12.30 6.62
C ALA A 107 3.51 13.31 5.93
N HIS A 108 3.66 14.60 6.26
CA HIS A 108 2.85 15.62 5.59
C HIS A 108 3.19 15.71 4.11
N SER A 109 4.46 15.59 3.77
CA SER A 109 4.88 15.64 2.38
C SER A 109 4.31 14.47 1.59
N VAL A 110 4.26 13.29 2.20
CA VAL A 110 3.68 12.13 1.55
C VAL A 110 2.20 12.38 1.27
N LEU A 111 1.46 12.84 2.25
CA LEU A 111 0.03 13.04 2.06
C LEU A 111 -0.25 14.14 1.05
N SER A 112 0.53 15.19 1.05
CA SER A 112 0.36 16.26 0.08
C SER A 112 0.64 15.78 -1.33
N SER A 113 1.68 15.00 -1.50
CA SER A 113 2.04 14.47 -2.81
C SER A 113 0.98 13.50 -3.33
N LEU A 114 0.50 12.61 -2.47
CA LEU A 114 -0.51 11.65 -2.88
C LEU A 114 -1.86 12.32 -3.15
N ALA A 115 -2.21 13.31 -2.36
CA ALA A 115 -3.45 14.04 -2.57
C ALA A 115 -3.43 14.74 -3.92
N PHE A 116 -2.29 15.30 -4.29
CA PHE A 116 -2.15 15.95 -5.56
C PHE A 116 -2.38 14.95 -6.70
N GLN A 117 -1.81 13.78 -6.59
CA GLN A 117 -1.99 12.76 -7.62
C GLN A 117 -3.42 12.26 -7.67
N GLU A 118 -4.02 12.04 -6.52
CA GLU A 118 -5.38 11.50 -6.47
C GLU A 118 -6.45 12.46 -6.92
N THR A 119 -6.24 13.73 -6.63
CA THR A 119 -7.25 14.71 -7.02
C THR A 119 -7.11 15.13 -8.45
N GLY A 120 -6.22 14.48 -9.17
CA GLY A 120 -6.14 14.84 -10.56
C GLY A 120 -5.18 15.94 -10.85
N GLY A 121 -4.21 16.13 -10.00
CA GLY A 121 -3.15 17.02 -10.35
C GLY A 121 -2.61 16.67 -11.70
N VAL A 122 -2.55 15.38 -11.98
CA VAL A 122 -2.14 14.92 -13.28
C VAL A 122 -3.12 15.37 -14.33
N ARG A 123 -4.41 15.22 -14.03
CA ARG A 123 -5.41 15.65 -14.99
C ARG A 123 -5.40 17.14 -15.13
N THR A 124 -5.17 17.83 -14.05
CA THR A 124 -5.11 19.27 -14.11
C THR A 124 -3.98 19.69 -15.00
N ALA A 125 -2.87 19.05 -14.88
CA ALA A 125 -1.76 19.35 -15.75
C ALA A 125 -2.12 19.06 -17.19
N ALA A 126 -2.85 18.04 -17.39
CA ALA A 126 -3.25 17.70 -18.73
C ALA A 126 -4.29 18.66 -19.23
N ALA A 127 -5.07 19.07 -18.33
CA ALA A 127 -6.11 19.94 -18.73
C ALA A 127 -5.64 21.30 -19.02
N PRO A 128 -4.84 21.77 -18.73
CA PRO A 128 -4.70 22.82 -18.85
C PRO A 128 -4.61 23.51 -19.42
N ASN A 129 -5.03 22.97 -19.14
CA ASN A 129 -5.38 23.31 -19.28
C ASN A 129 -5.38 23.74 -19.59
#